data_a7bb4b1c02ef900d277da24e61e925e7
#
_entry.id   a7bb4b1c02ef900d277da24e61e925e7
#
_cell.length_a   1.000
_cell.length_b   1.000
_cell.length_c   1.000
_cell.angle_alpha   90.00
_cell.angle_beta   90.00
_cell.angle_gamma   90.00
#
_symmetry.space_group_name_H-M   'P 1'
#
loop_
_entity.id
_entity.type
_entity.pdbx_description
1 polymer ?
#
loop_
_entity_poly.entity_id
_entity_poly.type
_entity_poly.pdbx_seq_one_letter_code
_entity_poly.pdbx_strand_id
1 'polypeptide(L)'
;MEETEYPDQFADFVAFLCEKYRVDSDRLFVEYSSRAPPSLKGARAGYYEGLLSYREKDGHVEFLITVFKASREPLLTLAHEFGHLVKNLKSGNFEKHLRPPDDAAEKTLDNQALNDLAEFRELYHL
;
A
#
# COMPACT_ATOMS: atom_id res chain seq x y z
N MET A 1 -7.91 12.23 -23.72
CA MET A 1 -8.05 11.77 -22.33
C MET A 1 -6.90 10.84 -22.01
N GLU A 2 -6.13 11.22 -21.04
CA GLU A 2 -5.01 10.37 -20.65
C GLU A 2 -5.51 9.25 -19.74
N GLU A 3 -5.24 8.03 -20.13
CA GLU A 3 -5.48 6.91 -19.26
C GLU A 3 -4.35 6.83 -18.24
N THR A 4 -4.71 6.57 -17.00
CA THR A 4 -3.72 6.33 -15.97
C THR A 4 -3.10 4.97 -16.22
N GLU A 5 -1.84 4.97 -16.60
CA GLU A 5 -1.10 3.72 -16.77
C GLU A 5 -0.61 3.25 -15.42
N TYR A 6 -1.10 2.09 -15.01
CA TYR A 6 -0.57 1.44 -13.83
C TYR A 6 0.78 0.78 -14.17
N PRO A 7 1.68 0.71 -13.21
CA PRO A 7 2.91 -0.06 -13.42
C PRO A 7 2.59 -1.49 -13.84
N ASP A 8 3.44 -2.06 -14.67
CA ASP A 8 3.31 -3.45 -15.06
C ASP A 8 3.26 -4.32 -13.80
N GLN A 9 2.47 -5.37 -13.85
CA GLN A 9 2.35 -6.35 -12.77
C GLN A 9 1.63 -5.84 -11.50
N PHE A 10 1.12 -4.60 -11.51
CA PHE A 10 0.42 -4.07 -10.34
C PHE A 10 -0.75 -4.96 -9.92
N ALA A 11 -1.63 -5.28 -10.86
CA ALA A 11 -2.79 -6.12 -10.60
C ALA A 11 -2.38 -7.52 -10.12
N ASP A 12 -1.38 -8.11 -10.77
CA ASP A 12 -0.87 -9.44 -10.39
C ASP A 12 -0.26 -9.44 -9.00
N PHE A 13 0.46 -8.38 -8.66
CA PHE A 13 1.06 -8.27 -7.33
C PHE A 13 0.00 -8.08 -6.26
N VAL A 14 -1.03 -7.27 -6.53
CA VAL A 14 -2.16 -7.12 -5.60
C VAL A 14 -2.82 -8.48 -5.36
N ALA A 15 -3.09 -9.24 -6.41
CA ALA A 15 -3.69 -10.57 -6.29
C ALA A 15 -2.79 -11.50 -5.46
N PHE A 16 -1.49 -11.48 -5.70
CA PHE A 16 -0.53 -12.26 -4.93
C PHE A 16 -0.57 -11.92 -3.44
N LEU A 17 -0.56 -10.64 -3.11
CA LEU A 17 -0.58 -10.18 -1.72
C LEU A 17 -1.90 -10.53 -1.03
N CYS A 18 -3.03 -10.34 -1.72
CA CYS A 18 -4.34 -10.69 -1.18
C CYS A 18 -4.43 -12.18 -0.87
N GLU A 19 -3.91 -13.01 -1.75
CA GLU A 19 -3.89 -14.46 -1.53
C GLU A 19 -2.97 -14.84 -0.38
N LYS A 20 -1.76 -14.30 -0.35
CA LYS A 20 -0.77 -14.60 0.68
C LYS A 20 -1.27 -14.24 2.07
N TYR A 21 -1.89 -13.09 2.22
CA TYR A 21 -2.31 -12.57 3.51
C TYR A 21 -3.80 -12.76 3.78
N ARG A 22 -4.52 -13.43 2.87
CA ARG A 22 -5.95 -13.71 2.99
C ARG A 22 -6.78 -12.45 3.18
N VAL A 23 -6.50 -11.46 2.35
CA VAL A 23 -7.25 -10.21 2.31
C VAL A 23 -8.31 -10.31 1.21
N ASP A 24 -9.54 -9.90 1.54
CA ASP A 24 -10.63 -9.89 0.57
C ASP A 24 -10.38 -8.81 -0.48
N SER A 25 -10.08 -9.22 -1.71
CA SER A 25 -9.79 -8.29 -2.79
C SER A 25 -10.98 -7.41 -3.18
N ASP A 26 -12.21 -7.84 -2.87
CA ASP A 26 -13.41 -7.06 -3.16
C ASP A 26 -13.51 -5.81 -2.27
N ARG A 27 -12.75 -5.78 -1.18
CA ARG A 27 -12.73 -4.64 -0.25
C ARG A 27 -11.49 -3.79 -0.37
N LEU A 28 -10.61 -4.12 -1.31
CA LEU A 28 -9.36 -3.40 -1.51
C LEU A 28 -9.36 -2.71 -2.86
N PHE A 29 -9.09 -1.42 -2.84
CA PHE A 29 -8.94 -0.61 -4.04
C PHE A 29 -7.51 -0.08 -4.07
N VAL A 30 -6.92 -0.07 -5.24
CA VAL A 30 -5.56 0.44 -5.44
C VAL A 30 -5.61 1.52 -6.49
N GLU A 31 -5.03 2.67 -6.17
CA GLU A 31 -4.96 3.82 -7.04
C GLU A 31 -3.50 4.17 -7.32
N TYR A 32 -3.20 4.46 -8.57
CA TYR A 32 -1.89 4.98 -8.97
C TYR A 32 -2.10 6.44 -9.37
N SER A 33 -1.70 7.36 -8.48
CA SER A 33 -2.13 8.75 -8.55
C SER A 33 -1.02 9.68 -9.02
N SER A 34 -1.37 10.58 -9.94
CA SER A 34 -0.48 11.65 -10.36
C SER A 34 -0.47 12.84 -9.41
N ARG A 35 -1.33 12.83 -8.40
CA ARG A 35 -1.35 13.89 -7.39
C ARG A 35 -0.06 13.87 -6.58
N ALA A 36 0.37 15.05 -6.14
CA ALA A 36 1.48 15.12 -5.21
C ALA A 36 1.12 14.44 -3.89
N PRO A 37 2.09 13.81 -3.21
CA PRO A 37 1.84 13.29 -1.87
C PRO A 37 1.32 14.38 -0.95
N PRO A 38 0.44 14.04 0.01
CA PRO A 38 -0.02 15.03 0.97
C PRO A 38 1.17 15.57 1.76
N SER A 39 1.21 16.90 1.92
CA SER A 39 2.22 17.48 2.78
C SER A 39 1.75 17.40 4.22
N LEU A 40 2.53 16.78 5.07
CA LEU A 40 2.30 16.85 6.50
C LEU A 40 3.01 18.10 7.02
N LYS A 41 2.34 18.79 7.92
CA LYS A 41 3.01 19.85 8.68
C LYS A 41 4.06 19.18 9.55
N GLY A 42 5.31 19.43 9.26
CA GLY A 42 6.42 18.89 10.04
C GLY A 42 7.46 18.17 9.21
N ALA A 43 8.30 17.42 9.89
CA ALA A 43 9.55 16.91 9.38
C ALA A 43 9.47 15.85 8.28
N ARG A 44 8.27 15.44 7.89
CA ARG A 44 8.13 14.33 6.96
C ARG A 44 7.41 14.71 5.66
N ALA A 45 7.26 15.98 5.41
CA ALA A 45 6.71 16.44 4.15
C ALA A 45 7.58 15.95 3.00
N GLY A 46 6.97 15.35 1.98
CA GLY A 46 7.68 14.89 0.80
C GLY A 46 8.21 13.46 0.84
N TYR A 47 8.06 12.76 1.95
CA TYR A 47 8.55 11.39 2.06
C TYR A 47 7.50 10.32 1.74
N TYR A 48 6.26 10.72 1.50
CA TYR A 48 5.22 9.75 1.22
C TYR A 48 5.24 9.35 -0.24
N GLU A 49 5.51 8.09 -0.49
CA GLU A 49 5.38 7.50 -1.82
C GLU A 49 4.04 6.77 -1.97
N GLY A 50 3.39 6.48 -0.85
CA GLY A 50 2.10 5.82 -0.83
C GLY A 50 1.29 6.16 0.41
N LEU A 51 0.05 5.75 0.42
CA LEU A 51 -0.88 6.04 1.51
C LEU A 51 -1.92 4.93 1.60
N LEU A 52 -2.22 4.51 2.83
CA LEU A 52 -3.35 3.63 3.12
C LEU A 52 -4.46 4.44 3.76
N SER A 53 -5.66 4.34 3.21
CA SER A 53 -6.85 4.93 3.78
C SER A 53 -7.98 3.92 3.80
N TYR A 54 -9.04 4.22 4.55
CA TYR A 54 -10.20 3.34 4.62
C TYR A 54 -11.48 4.14 4.84
N ARG A 55 -12.60 3.50 4.50
CA ARG A 55 -13.93 4.05 4.71
C ARG A 55 -14.90 2.94 5.08
N GLU A 56 -15.95 3.32 5.77
CA GLU A 56 -17.08 2.42 5.99
C GLU A 56 -18.13 2.65 4.91
N LYS A 57 -18.63 1.57 4.37
CA LYS A 57 -19.70 1.61 3.37
C LYS A 57 -20.60 0.41 3.60
N ASP A 58 -21.88 0.66 3.83
CA ASP A 58 -22.91 -0.39 4.00
C ASP A 58 -22.53 -1.43 5.06
N GLY A 59 -21.94 -0.97 6.17
CA GLY A 59 -21.52 -1.86 7.25
C GLY A 59 -20.21 -2.58 7.01
N HIS A 60 -19.53 -2.29 5.91
CA HIS A 60 -18.25 -2.89 5.57
C HIS A 60 -17.14 -1.84 5.56
N VAL A 61 -15.94 -2.27 5.90
CA VAL A 61 -14.75 -1.43 5.76
C VAL A 61 -14.11 -1.73 4.42
N GLU A 62 -13.88 -0.68 3.65
CA GLU A 62 -13.15 -0.76 2.39
C GLU A 62 -11.81 -0.03 2.55
N PHE A 63 -10.78 -0.57 1.92
CA PHE A 63 -9.43 -0.04 1.99
C PHE A 63 -9.00 0.53 0.65
N LEU A 64 -8.29 1.64 0.69
CA LEU A 64 -7.68 2.23 -0.50
C LEU A 64 -6.19 2.38 -0.27
N ILE A 65 -5.40 1.75 -1.12
CA ILE A 65 -3.96 1.98 -1.17
C ILE A 65 -3.71 2.91 -2.36
N THR A 66 -3.13 4.07 -2.07
CA THR A 66 -2.73 5.01 -3.09
C THR A 66 -1.21 4.94 -3.24
N VAL A 67 -0.74 4.67 -4.45
CA VAL A 67 0.68 4.76 -4.79
C VAL A 67 0.84 5.98 -5.67
N PHE A 68 1.75 6.88 -5.30
CA PHE A 68 1.96 8.09 -6.06
C PHE A 68 2.92 7.84 -7.21
N LYS A 69 2.67 8.47 -8.36
CA LYS A 69 3.53 8.30 -9.54
C LYS A 69 4.96 8.75 -9.32
N ALA A 70 5.18 9.60 -8.31
CA ALA A 70 6.52 10.00 -7.90
C ALA A 70 7.30 8.90 -7.19
N SER A 71 6.65 7.80 -6.82
CA SER A 71 7.34 6.68 -6.18
C SER A 71 8.38 6.09 -7.13
N ARG A 72 9.57 5.88 -6.61
CA ARG A 72 10.68 5.28 -7.37
C ARG A 72 10.48 3.79 -7.60
N GLU A 73 9.82 3.13 -6.67
CA GLU A 73 9.56 1.70 -6.70
C GLU A 73 8.11 1.44 -6.35
N PRO A 74 7.19 1.63 -7.31
CA PRO A 74 5.76 1.53 -7.03
C PRO A 74 5.32 0.19 -6.44
N LEU A 75 5.90 -0.92 -6.90
CA LEU A 75 5.56 -2.24 -6.35
C LEU A 75 5.99 -2.37 -4.90
N LEU A 76 7.16 -1.87 -4.57
CA LEU A 76 7.66 -1.89 -3.19
C LEU A 76 6.79 -1.01 -2.29
N THR A 77 6.41 0.16 -2.77
CA THR A 77 5.50 1.06 -2.05
C THR A 77 4.14 0.39 -1.81
N LEU A 78 3.62 -0.26 -2.84
CA LEU A 78 2.37 -1.02 -2.71
C LEU A 78 2.47 -2.09 -1.62
N ALA A 79 3.55 -2.86 -1.61
CA ALA A 79 3.76 -3.90 -0.61
C ALA A 79 3.89 -3.32 0.80
N HIS A 80 4.55 -2.19 0.94
CA HIS A 80 4.69 -1.50 2.23
C HIS A 80 3.33 -1.08 2.78
N GLU A 81 2.51 -0.42 1.96
CA GLU A 81 1.17 -0.01 2.37
C GLU A 81 0.26 -1.22 2.63
N PHE A 82 0.43 -2.28 1.87
CA PHE A 82 -0.27 -3.53 2.12
C PHE A 82 0.11 -4.13 3.47
N GLY A 83 1.35 -3.99 3.88
CA GLY A 83 1.80 -4.39 5.22
C GLY A 83 1.06 -3.65 6.33
N HIS A 84 0.86 -2.35 6.17
CA HIS A 84 0.03 -1.58 7.10
C HIS A 84 -1.40 -2.09 7.14
N LEU A 85 -1.98 -2.43 5.98
CA LEU A 85 -3.32 -2.99 5.91
C LEU A 85 -3.42 -4.29 6.70
N VAL A 86 -2.50 -5.21 6.49
CA VAL A 86 -2.50 -6.50 7.19
C VAL A 86 -2.38 -6.30 8.69
N LYS A 87 -1.50 -5.40 9.11
CA LYS A 87 -1.32 -5.09 10.52
C LYS A 87 -2.60 -4.52 11.14
N ASN A 88 -3.28 -3.62 10.44
CA ASN A 88 -4.54 -3.05 10.90
C ASN A 88 -5.64 -4.11 10.99
N LEU A 89 -5.70 -5.01 10.03
CA LEU A 89 -6.67 -6.10 10.08
C LEU A 89 -6.45 -7.03 11.27
N LYS A 90 -5.20 -7.34 11.57
CA LYS A 90 -4.86 -8.21 12.71
C LYS A 90 -5.16 -7.56 14.05
N SER A 91 -4.90 -6.27 14.19
CA SER A 91 -5.13 -5.55 15.44
C SER A 91 -6.58 -5.15 15.64
N GLY A 92 -7.37 -5.10 14.56
CA GLY A 92 -8.71 -4.53 14.59
C GLY A 92 -8.74 -3.03 14.78
N ASN A 93 -7.60 -2.40 14.74
CA ASN A 93 -7.46 -0.97 15.01
C ASN A 93 -7.23 -0.20 13.72
N PHE A 94 -8.33 0.36 13.19
CA PHE A 94 -8.28 1.11 11.93
C PHE A 94 -7.98 2.58 12.25
N GLU A 95 -6.73 2.94 12.09
CA GLU A 95 -6.28 4.30 12.37
C GLU A 95 -6.82 5.28 11.35
N LYS A 96 -7.54 6.28 11.82
CA LYS A 96 -8.11 7.32 10.95
C LYS A 96 -7.15 8.47 10.68
N HIS A 97 -6.01 8.47 11.36
CA HIS A 97 -5.06 9.56 11.27
C HIS A 97 -3.71 9.06 10.85
N LEU A 98 -3.03 9.86 10.04
CA LEU A 98 -1.64 9.62 9.75
C LEU A 98 -0.86 9.84 11.05
N ARG A 99 -0.26 8.77 11.54
CA ARG A 99 0.63 8.87 12.68
C ARG A 99 2.04 9.13 12.23
N PRO A 100 2.85 9.81 13.03
CA PRO A 100 4.28 9.81 12.79
C PRO A 100 4.76 8.36 12.73
N PRO A 101 5.49 7.97 11.70
CA PRO A 101 5.95 6.59 11.62
C PRO A 101 6.89 6.26 12.76
N ASP A 102 6.71 5.08 13.33
CA ASP A 102 7.67 4.49 14.23
C ASP A 102 8.76 3.87 13.37
N ASP A 103 9.98 4.35 13.49
CA ASP A 103 11.09 3.92 12.63
C ASP A 103 11.31 2.41 12.66
N ALA A 104 11.19 1.79 13.83
CA ALA A 104 11.35 0.34 13.94
C ALA A 104 10.22 -0.41 13.23
N ALA A 105 8.98 0.03 13.40
CA ALA A 105 7.83 -0.58 12.73
C ALA A 105 7.91 -0.40 11.23
N GLU A 106 8.27 0.79 10.76
CA GLU A 106 8.42 1.08 9.34
C GLU A 106 9.53 0.23 8.71
N LYS A 107 10.64 0.05 9.40
CA LYS A 107 11.73 -0.78 8.91
C LYS A 107 11.30 -2.25 8.79
N THR A 108 10.51 -2.74 9.73
CA THR A 108 9.96 -4.10 9.68
C THR A 108 9.06 -4.27 8.46
N LEU A 109 8.20 -3.29 8.19
CA LEU A 109 7.32 -3.32 7.03
C LEU A 109 8.11 -3.21 5.73
N ASP A 110 9.17 -2.40 5.70
CA ASP A 110 10.05 -2.31 4.53
C ASP A 110 10.71 -3.64 4.23
N ASN A 111 11.22 -4.33 5.24
CA ASN A 111 11.84 -5.64 5.07
C ASN A 111 10.83 -6.68 4.59
N GLN A 112 9.62 -6.66 5.14
CA GLN A 112 8.55 -7.53 4.69
C GLN A 112 8.19 -7.26 3.24
N ALA A 113 8.09 -5.97 2.85
CA ALA A 113 7.79 -5.59 1.49
C ALA A 113 8.85 -6.08 0.51
N LEU A 114 10.12 -5.96 0.86
CA LEU A 114 11.22 -6.46 0.04
C LEU A 114 11.12 -7.98 -0.15
N ASN A 115 10.82 -8.71 0.91
CA ASN A 115 10.66 -10.16 0.85
C ASN A 115 9.47 -10.56 -0.01
N ASP A 116 8.34 -9.87 0.14
CA ASP A 116 7.14 -10.15 -0.64
C ASP A 116 7.37 -9.89 -2.12
N LEU A 117 8.06 -8.80 -2.45
CA LEU A 117 8.36 -8.48 -3.83
C LEU A 117 9.32 -9.49 -4.45
N ALA A 118 10.33 -9.91 -3.71
CA ALA A 118 11.27 -10.93 -4.16
C ALA A 118 10.56 -12.26 -4.43
N GLU A 119 9.68 -12.67 -3.52
CA GLU A 119 8.88 -13.89 -3.68
C GLU A 119 7.98 -13.82 -4.90
N PHE A 120 7.31 -12.68 -5.10
CA PHE A 120 6.46 -12.48 -6.25
C PHE A 120 7.24 -12.60 -7.56
N ARG A 121 8.39 -11.93 -7.65
CA ARG A 121 9.24 -11.98 -8.84
C ARG A 121 9.74 -13.39 -9.13
N GLU A 122 10.08 -14.14 -8.11
CA GLU A 122 10.51 -15.51 -8.27
C GLU A 122 9.37 -16.38 -8.81
N LEU A 123 8.17 -16.25 -8.26
CA LEU A 123 7.02 -17.03 -8.69
C LEU A 123 6.59 -16.72 -10.13
N TYR A 124 6.74 -15.49 -10.55
CA TYR A 124 6.29 -15.02 -11.86
C TYR A 124 7.43 -14.93 -12.87
N HIS A 125 8.63 -15.34 -12.49
CA HIS A 125 9.83 -15.33 -13.36
C HIS A 125 10.13 -13.94 -13.93
N LEU A 126 10.05 -12.94 -13.09
CA LEU A 126 10.26 -11.55 -13.52
C LEU A 126 11.71 -11.09 -13.33
#